data_fb40c39dff522376240b6d94254e6fcd
#
_entry.id   fb40c39dff522376240b6d94254e6fcd
#
_cell.length_a   1.000
_cell.length_b   1.000
_cell.length_c   1.000
_cell.angle_alpha   90.00
_cell.angle_beta   90.00
_cell.angle_gamma   90.00
#
_symmetry.space_group_name_H-M   'P 1'
#
loop_
_entity.id
_entity.type
_entity.pdbx_description
1 polymer ?
#
loop_
_entity_poly.entity_id
_entity_poly.type
_entity_poly.pdbx_seq_one_letter_code
_entity_poly.pdbx_strand_id
1 'polypeptide(L)'
;RDAQESRGLGDVYKRQVGKIGKHTVELMQETFGCRPEEILAAVGPSVCMDCYEVSEEVIDKFREAFDKENWDQLFYKKANGKYQLNLWKANELIFLESGILAEHMAITNVCTHCNSEILYSHRTMGNKRGNLCAFLALK
;
A
#
# COMPACT_ATOMS: atom_id res chain seq x y z
N ARG A 1 -12.73 -11.49 13.75
CA ARG A 1 -11.98 -11.38 12.48
C ARG A 1 -10.80 -12.33 12.52
N ASP A 2 -10.78 -13.34 11.67
CA ASP A 2 -9.77 -14.39 11.69
C ASP A 2 -8.39 -13.84 11.39
N ALA A 3 -7.51 -13.83 12.42
CA ALA A 3 -6.11 -13.48 12.29
C ALA A 3 -5.31 -14.49 11.44
N GLN A 4 -5.92 -15.60 11.03
CA GLN A 4 -5.30 -16.62 10.19
C GLN A 4 -5.28 -16.27 8.70
N GLU A 5 -6.19 -15.44 8.19
CA GLU A 5 -6.21 -15.05 6.77
C GLU A 5 -5.15 -14.01 6.38
N SER A 6 -4.51 -13.34 7.33
CA SER A 6 -3.53 -12.27 7.06
C SER A 6 -2.07 -12.76 6.97
N ARG A 7 -1.80 -14.07 7.00
CA ARG A 7 -0.44 -14.63 7.07
C ARG A 7 0.15 -15.11 5.74
N GLY A 8 -0.59 -15.01 4.64
CA GLY A 8 -0.12 -15.40 3.30
C GLY A 8 0.44 -14.25 2.49
N LEU A 9 1.38 -14.53 1.59
CA LEU A 9 1.90 -13.60 0.58
C LEU A 9 0.80 -12.94 -0.28
N GLY A 10 -0.41 -13.53 -0.28
CA GLY A 10 -1.57 -13.03 -1.01
C GLY A 10 -2.33 -11.87 -0.34
N ASP A 11 -2.00 -11.47 0.88
CA ASP A 11 -2.84 -10.54 1.64
C ASP A 11 -2.35 -9.09 1.64
N VAL A 12 -1.10 -8.84 1.28
CA VAL A 12 -0.51 -7.48 1.32
C VAL A 12 -1.26 -6.54 0.37
N TYR A 13 -1.56 -6.98 -0.83
CA TYR A 13 -2.26 -6.18 -1.86
C TYR A 13 -3.77 -6.03 -1.60
N LYS A 14 -4.38 -6.89 -0.80
CA LYS A 14 -5.84 -6.86 -0.53
C LYS A 14 -6.30 -5.54 0.06
N ARG A 15 -5.47 -4.89 0.85
CA ARG A 15 -5.76 -3.58 1.45
C ARG A 15 -5.80 -2.47 0.41
N GLN A 16 -4.94 -2.51 -0.60
CA GLN A 16 -4.93 -1.54 -1.69
C GLN A 16 -6.11 -1.78 -2.64
N VAL A 17 -6.36 -3.02 -3.04
CA VAL A 17 -7.53 -3.39 -3.86
C VAL A 17 -8.84 -3.04 -3.14
N GLY A 18 -8.91 -3.31 -1.83
CA GLY A 18 -10.05 -2.93 -0.99
C GLY A 18 -10.10 -1.46 -0.60
N LYS A 19 -9.16 -0.63 -1.09
CA LYS A 19 -9.12 0.84 -0.86
C LYS A 19 -9.31 1.22 0.62
N ILE A 20 -8.61 0.53 1.53
CA ILE A 20 -8.75 0.75 2.99
C ILE A 20 -8.48 2.21 3.38
N GLY A 21 -7.55 2.90 2.70
CA GLY A 21 -7.26 4.32 2.92
C GLY A 21 -8.47 5.19 2.65
N LYS A 22 -9.21 4.95 1.55
CA LYS A 22 -10.44 5.66 1.20
C LYS A 22 -11.52 5.44 2.26
N HIS A 23 -11.78 4.19 2.62
CA HIS A 23 -12.76 3.89 3.67
C HIS A 23 -12.41 4.51 5.02
N THR A 24 -11.13 4.62 5.34
CA THR A 24 -10.67 5.30 6.56
C THR A 24 -10.99 6.79 6.50
N VAL A 25 -10.72 7.47 5.38
CA VAL A 25 -11.03 8.89 5.18
C VAL A 25 -12.55 9.11 5.26
N GLU A 26 -13.35 8.29 4.60
CA GLU A 26 -14.82 8.35 4.66
C GLU A 26 -15.32 8.23 6.11
N LEU A 27 -14.79 7.28 6.86
CA LEU A 27 -15.14 7.09 8.28
C LEU A 27 -14.73 8.28 9.15
N MET A 28 -13.58 8.91 8.89
CA MET A 28 -13.14 10.12 9.58
C MET A 28 -14.08 11.29 9.30
N GLN A 29 -14.56 11.44 8.05
CA GLN A 29 -15.54 12.44 7.68
C GLN A 29 -16.87 12.22 8.40
N GLU A 30 -17.39 10.98 8.37
CA GLU A 30 -18.69 10.65 8.97
C GLU A 30 -18.67 10.76 10.50
N THR A 31 -17.58 10.32 11.15
CA THR A 31 -17.50 10.23 12.61
C THR A 31 -17.06 11.54 13.25
N PHE A 32 -16.11 12.25 12.63
CA PHE A 32 -15.46 13.41 13.23
C PHE A 32 -15.66 14.71 12.43
N GLY A 33 -16.35 14.65 11.28
CA GLY A 33 -16.52 15.81 10.41
C GLY A 33 -15.21 16.32 9.78
N CYS A 34 -14.18 15.47 9.68
CA CYS A 34 -12.91 15.83 9.07
C CYS A 34 -13.10 16.18 7.60
N ARG A 35 -12.42 17.21 7.12
CA ARG A 35 -12.35 17.52 5.69
C ARG A 35 -11.13 16.82 5.09
N PRO A 36 -11.26 16.09 3.96
CA PRO A 36 -10.13 15.36 3.35
C PRO A 36 -8.93 16.25 3.07
N GLU A 37 -9.15 17.51 2.70
CA GLU A 37 -8.11 18.50 2.41
C GLU A 37 -7.25 18.84 3.64
N GLU A 38 -7.75 18.57 4.85
CA GLU A 38 -7.04 18.84 6.11
C GLU A 38 -6.33 17.58 6.65
N ILE A 39 -6.59 16.42 6.04
CA ILE A 39 -6.00 15.15 6.50
C ILE A 39 -4.55 15.04 6.01
N LEU A 40 -3.66 14.70 6.94
CA LEU A 40 -2.28 14.33 6.63
C LEU A 40 -2.18 12.82 6.49
N ALA A 41 -1.56 12.35 5.41
CA ALA A 41 -1.34 10.93 5.16
C ALA A 41 0.14 10.61 4.99
N ALA A 42 0.54 9.43 5.43
CA ALA A 42 1.89 8.94 5.23
C ALA A 42 1.91 7.46 4.84
N VAL A 43 2.81 7.11 3.91
CA VAL A 43 3.13 5.71 3.57
C VAL A 43 4.50 5.39 4.18
N GLY A 44 4.50 4.53 5.20
CA GLY A 44 5.69 4.09 5.90
C GLY A 44 6.56 3.13 5.08
N PRO A 45 7.70 2.67 5.63
CA PRO A 45 8.56 1.70 4.98
C PRO A 45 7.80 0.44 4.57
N SER A 46 7.93 0.04 3.32
CA SER A 46 7.31 -1.14 2.75
C SER A 46 8.08 -1.59 1.50
N VAL A 47 7.69 -2.71 0.90
CA VAL A 47 8.38 -3.24 -0.27
C VAL A 47 8.23 -2.30 -1.47
N CYS A 48 9.33 -1.98 -2.16
CA CYS A 48 9.31 -1.19 -3.38
C CYS A 48 8.85 -2.00 -4.60
N MET A 49 8.57 -1.32 -5.69
CA MET A 49 8.13 -1.93 -6.94
C MET A 49 9.10 -3.00 -7.44
N ASP A 50 10.40 -2.71 -7.46
CA ASP A 50 11.43 -3.62 -7.99
C ASP A 50 11.60 -4.89 -7.16
N CYS A 51 11.19 -4.86 -5.90
CA CYS A 51 11.23 -6.01 -4.99
C CYS A 51 9.89 -6.75 -4.86
N TYR A 52 8.82 -6.24 -5.48
CA TYR A 52 7.47 -6.79 -5.33
C TYR A 52 6.94 -7.40 -6.62
N GLU A 53 7.40 -8.61 -6.91
CA GLU A 53 6.93 -9.43 -8.02
C GLU A 53 5.64 -10.17 -7.65
N VAL A 54 4.65 -10.12 -8.54
CA VAL A 54 3.33 -10.74 -8.37
C VAL A 54 2.89 -11.48 -9.64
N SER A 55 1.87 -12.34 -9.49
CA SER A 55 1.23 -13.03 -10.61
C SER A 55 0.23 -12.12 -11.35
N GLU A 56 -0.15 -12.54 -12.56
CA GLU A 56 -1.19 -11.85 -13.35
C GLU A 56 -2.53 -11.79 -12.62
N GLU A 57 -2.90 -12.83 -11.88
CA GLU A 57 -4.13 -12.87 -11.07
C GLU A 57 -4.23 -11.70 -10.07
N VAL A 58 -3.10 -11.30 -9.47
CA VAL A 58 -3.04 -10.14 -8.59
C VAL A 58 -3.25 -8.85 -9.39
N ILE A 59 -2.63 -8.76 -10.57
CA ILE A 59 -2.75 -7.59 -11.44
C ILE A 59 -4.18 -7.40 -11.94
N ASP A 60 -4.91 -8.48 -12.25
CA ASP A 60 -6.31 -8.39 -12.68
C ASP A 60 -7.18 -7.72 -11.62
N LYS A 61 -6.93 -7.98 -10.34
CA LYS A 61 -7.61 -7.28 -9.23
C LYS A 61 -7.27 -5.79 -9.18
N PHE A 62 -6.03 -5.40 -9.53
CA PHE A 62 -5.65 -4.00 -9.64
C PHE A 62 -6.27 -3.33 -10.87
N ARG A 63 -6.41 -4.05 -12.00
CA ARG A 63 -7.11 -3.55 -13.19
C ARG A 63 -8.59 -3.26 -12.91
N GLU A 64 -9.23 -4.07 -12.07
CA GLU A 64 -10.61 -3.84 -11.63
C GLU A 64 -10.75 -2.68 -10.66
N ALA A 65 -9.77 -2.47 -9.78
CA ALA A 65 -9.82 -1.49 -8.70
C ALA A 65 -9.33 -0.09 -9.10
N PHE A 66 -8.53 0.03 -10.17
CA PHE A 66 -7.90 1.28 -10.60
C PHE A 66 -8.15 1.55 -12.09
N ASP A 67 -8.30 2.83 -12.43
CA ASP A 67 -8.52 3.29 -13.79
C ASP A 67 -7.32 2.96 -14.70
N LYS A 68 -7.63 2.62 -15.96
CA LYS A 68 -6.64 2.18 -16.95
C LYS A 68 -5.52 3.19 -17.19
N GLU A 69 -5.81 4.48 -17.08
CA GLU A 69 -4.83 5.56 -17.22
C GLU A 69 -3.73 5.55 -16.15
N ASN A 70 -3.97 4.89 -15.01
CA ASN A 70 -3.02 4.77 -13.91
C ASN A 70 -2.17 3.49 -13.96
N TRP A 71 -2.48 2.55 -14.83
CA TRP A 71 -1.82 1.23 -14.84
C TRP A 71 -0.33 1.29 -15.09
N ASP A 72 0.13 2.15 -15.99
CA ASP A 72 1.56 2.31 -16.31
C ASP A 72 2.40 2.75 -15.10
N GLN A 73 1.78 3.43 -14.13
CA GLN A 73 2.40 3.86 -12.89
C GLN A 73 2.34 2.79 -11.79
N LEU A 74 1.39 1.86 -11.89
CA LEU A 74 1.11 0.85 -10.87
C LEU A 74 1.90 -0.44 -11.10
N PHE A 75 2.01 -0.89 -12.33
CA PHE A 75 2.66 -2.17 -12.63
C PHE A 75 3.22 -2.24 -14.05
N TYR A 76 4.19 -3.13 -14.24
CA TYR A 76 4.67 -3.51 -15.58
C TYR A 76 4.92 -5.00 -15.66
N LYS A 77 4.80 -5.55 -16.88
CA LYS A 77 5.03 -6.96 -17.17
C LYS A 77 6.51 -7.24 -17.37
N LYS A 78 7.01 -8.30 -16.75
CA LYS A 78 8.37 -8.81 -16.94
C LYS A 78 8.44 -9.84 -18.07
N ALA A 79 9.63 -10.11 -18.55
CA ALA A 79 9.89 -11.13 -19.58
C ALA A 79 9.48 -12.55 -19.14
N ASN A 80 9.50 -12.84 -17.82
CA ASN A 80 9.09 -14.13 -17.26
C ASN A 80 7.56 -14.31 -17.12
N GLY A 81 6.75 -13.36 -17.62
CA GLY A 81 5.29 -13.39 -17.54
C GLY A 81 4.71 -12.90 -16.21
N LYS A 82 5.54 -12.61 -15.21
CA LYS A 82 5.12 -11.98 -13.95
C LYS A 82 5.16 -10.47 -14.04
N TYR A 83 4.71 -9.80 -13.01
CA TYR A 83 4.60 -8.34 -12.95
C TYR A 83 5.33 -7.78 -11.73
N GLN A 84 5.85 -6.58 -11.88
CA GLN A 84 6.27 -5.74 -10.75
C GLN A 84 5.14 -4.78 -10.39
N LEU A 85 4.83 -4.67 -9.10
CA LEU A 85 3.69 -3.89 -8.60
C LEU A 85 4.16 -2.81 -7.61
N ASN A 86 3.70 -1.58 -7.85
CA ASN A 86 4.01 -0.40 -7.03
C ASN A 86 2.92 -0.13 -5.99
N LEU A 87 3.09 -0.67 -4.79
CA LEU A 87 2.15 -0.45 -3.68
C LEU A 87 2.17 0.99 -3.15
N TRP A 88 3.31 1.68 -3.24
CA TRP A 88 3.40 3.07 -2.81
C TRP A 88 2.53 3.97 -3.69
N LYS A 89 2.62 3.78 -5.01
CA LYS A 89 1.78 4.52 -5.97
C LYS A 89 0.31 4.17 -5.82
N ALA A 90 -0.02 2.91 -5.55
CA ALA A 90 -1.40 2.51 -5.30
C ALA A 90 -2.01 3.24 -4.09
N ASN A 91 -1.27 3.34 -2.98
CA ASN A 91 -1.71 4.09 -1.81
C ASN A 91 -1.84 5.59 -2.09
N GLU A 92 -0.88 6.18 -2.81
CA GLU A 92 -0.94 7.59 -3.22
C GLU A 92 -2.21 7.87 -4.01
N LEU A 93 -2.52 7.06 -5.02
CA LEU A 93 -3.73 7.20 -5.84
C LEU A 93 -5.02 7.06 -5.01
N ILE A 94 -5.07 6.13 -4.06
CA ILE A 94 -6.21 5.96 -3.15
C ILE A 94 -6.43 7.21 -2.30
N PHE A 95 -5.37 7.79 -1.77
CA PHE A 95 -5.46 9.01 -0.96
C PHE A 95 -5.89 10.23 -1.79
N LEU A 96 -5.36 10.37 -3.00
CA LEU A 96 -5.78 11.42 -3.94
C LEU A 96 -7.28 11.27 -4.31
N GLU A 97 -7.71 10.05 -4.62
CA GLU A 97 -9.13 9.74 -4.90
C GLU A 97 -10.03 10.07 -3.69
N SER A 98 -9.50 9.97 -2.48
CA SER A 98 -10.23 10.29 -1.25
C SER A 98 -10.33 11.79 -0.96
N GLY A 99 -9.65 12.64 -1.72
CA GLY A 99 -9.63 14.08 -1.56
C GLY A 99 -8.50 14.64 -0.70
N ILE A 100 -7.56 13.81 -0.28
CA ILE A 100 -6.34 14.27 0.42
C ILE A 100 -5.45 15.01 -0.59
N LEU A 101 -4.94 16.18 -0.21
CA LEU A 101 -4.08 16.98 -1.07
C LEU A 101 -2.70 16.31 -1.23
N ALA A 102 -2.11 16.41 -2.43
CA ALA A 102 -0.78 15.85 -2.70
C ALA A 102 0.30 16.40 -1.76
N GLU A 103 0.20 17.68 -1.39
CA GLU A 103 1.10 18.36 -0.43
C GLU A 103 0.94 17.88 1.02
N HIS A 104 -0.17 17.20 1.33
CA HIS A 104 -0.46 16.60 2.64
C HIS A 104 -0.08 15.12 2.71
N MET A 105 0.62 14.60 1.70
CA MET A 105 1.08 13.22 1.67
C MET A 105 2.59 13.11 1.76
N ALA A 106 3.05 12.17 2.57
CA ALA A 106 4.45 11.80 2.66
C ALA A 106 4.63 10.32 2.33
N ILE A 107 5.50 10.01 1.38
CA ILE A 107 5.90 8.63 1.05
C ILE A 107 7.36 8.49 1.41
N THR A 108 7.68 7.56 2.33
CA THR A 108 9.05 7.43 2.86
C THR A 108 10.06 6.96 1.83
N ASN A 109 9.64 6.29 0.75
CA ASN A 109 10.49 5.69 -0.28
C ASN A 109 11.57 4.73 0.30
N VAL A 110 11.31 4.17 1.47
CA VAL A 110 12.20 3.21 2.13
C VAL A 110 11.68 1.80 1.93
N CYS A 111 12.43 1.00 1.18
CA CYS A 111 12.07 -0.39 0.93
C CYS A 111 12.54 -1.29 2.07
N THR A 112 11.62 -2.05 2.65
CA THR A 112 11.92 -3.01 3.73
C THR A 112 12.77 -4.18 3.25
N HIS A 113 12.64 -4.59 1.97
CA HIS A 113 13.47 -5.66 1.40
C HIS A 113 14.90 -5.19 1.11
N CYS A 114 15.05 -4.02 0.50
CA CYS A 114 16.37 -3.43 0.24
C CYS A 114 17.14 -3.10 1.53
N ASN A 115 16.43 -2.82 2.62
CA ASN A 115 16.97 -2.46 3.92
C ASN A 115 16.69 -3.54 4.99
N SER A 116 16.70 -4.81 4.59
CA SER A 116 16.36 -5.93 5.47
C SER A 116 17.36 -6.15 6.63
N GLU A 117 18.50 -5.48 6.59
CA GLU A 117 19.47 -5.48 7.71
C GLU A 117 18.95 -4.70 8.93
N ILE A 118 18.11 -3.69 8.71
CA ILE A 118 17.59 -2.80 9.77
C ILE A 118 16.06 -2.81 9.88
N LEU A 119 15.36 -3.34 8.87
CA LEU A 119 13.90 -3.39 8.80
C LEU A 119 13.41 -4.82 8.60
N TYR A 120 12.32 -5.17 9.25
CA TYR A 120 11.67 -6.46 9.01
C TYR A 120 11.07 -6.53 7.61
N SER A 121 11.41 -7.59 6.87
CA SER A 121 10.91 -7.85 5.52
C SER A 121 10.42 -9.28 5.38
N HIS A 122 9.17 -9.45 4.99
CA HIS A 122 8.64 -10.78 4.70
C HIS A 122 9.31 -11.43 3.48
N ARG A 123 9.69 -10.64 2.48
CA ARG A 123 10.41 -11.14 1.28
C ARG A 123 11.78 -11.72 1.61
N THR A 124 12.46 -11.18 2.62
CA THR A 124 13.79 -11.65 3.05
C THR A 124 13.71 -12.73 4.13
N MET A 125 12.83 -12.53 5.13
CA MET A 125 12.82 -13.31 6.37
C MET A 125 11.68 -14.34 6.44
N GLY A 126 10.69 -14.23 5.54
CA GLY A 126 9.49 -15.07 5.57
C GLY A 126 8.74 -14.93 6.89
N ASN A 127 8.29 -16.05 7.44
CA ASN A 127 7.52 -16.07 8.70
C ASN A 127 8.37 -15.81 9.97
N LYS A 128 9.68 -15.71 9.84
CA LYS A 128 10.59 -15.39 10.96
C LYS A 128 10.74 -13.89 11.20
N ARG A 129 10.11 -13.04 10.39
CA ARG A 129 10.14 -11.59 10.57
C ARG A 129 9.37 -11.14 11.81
N GLY A 130 9.81 -10.02 12.41
CA GLY A 130 8.99 -9.22 13.31
C GLY A 130 8.03 -8.29 12.57
N ASN A 131 7.44 -7.35 13.29
CA ASN A 131 6.53 -6.33 12.77
C ASN A 131 7.14 -4.93 12.90
N LEU A 132 6.78 -4.07 11.96
CA LEU A 132 7.00 -2.63 12.07
C LEU A 132 5.72 -2.00 12.61
N CYS A 133 5.86 -1.10 13.56
CA CYS A 133 4.74 -0.35 14.14
C CYS A 133 4.97 1.15 13.97
N ALA A 134 3.89 1.89 13.75
CA ALA A 134 3.88 3.35 13.77
C ALA A 134 2.91 3.83 14.85
N PHE A 135 3.30 4.87 15.57
CA PHE A 135 2.49 5.49 16.62
C PHE A 135 2.41 6.99 16.34
N LEU A 136 1.21 7.54 16.45
CA LEU A 136 0.95 8.96 16.33
C LEU A 136 0.02 9.40 17.45
N ALA A 137 0.35 10.50 18.11
CA ALA A 137 -0.50 11.11 19.14
C ALA A 137 -0.40 12.63 19.08
N LEU A 138 -1.49 13.31 19.43
CA LEU A 138 -1.47 14.74 19.69
C LEU A 138 -0.79 15.00 21.03
N LYS A 139 -0.03 16.09 21.09
CA LYS A 139 0.56 16.60 22.34
C LYS A 139 -0.46 17.44 23.11
#